data_2d8c992f7afe07f00c13f72d98d3a48b
#
_entry.id   2d8c992f7afe07f00c13f72d98d3a48b
#
_cell.length_a   1.000
_cell.length_b   1.000
_cell.length_c   1.000
_cell.angle_alpha   90.00
_cell.angle_beta   90.00
_cell.angle_gamma   90.00
#
_symmetry.space_group_name_H-M   'P 1'
#
loop_
_entity.id
_entity.type
_entity.pdbx_description
1 polymer ?
#
loop_
_entity_poly.entity_id
_entity_poly.type
_entity_poly.pdbx_seq_one_letter_code
_entity_poly.pdbx_strand_id
1 'polypeptide(L)'
;MIEFLYHDGIRKEIAILERRFHGIQDGLKSFERLCEVQFNPTRPSQVIAPAKLHRISQNNIWTLWKVEFVIPNSNLRPNQYPRMWFAVKGDIVAFLCISTHVDNYNNKEMDIIAKARVSDIF
;
A
#
# COMPACT_ATOMS: atom_id res chain seq x y z
N MET A 1 -1.64 8.81 16.80
CA MET A 1 -0.42 8.36 16.11
C MET A 1 -0.69 7.01 15.46
N ILE A 2 -0.27 6.84 14.22
CA ILE A 2 -0.48 5.58 13.49
C ILE A 2 0.74 4.68 13.65
N GLU A 3 0.48 3.39 13.91
CA GLU A 3 1.48 2.35 13.90
C GLU A 3 1.50 1.70 12.51
N PHE A 4 2.68 1.59 11.92
CA PHE A 4 2.86 0.96 10.62
C PHE A 4 3.46 -0.42 10.77
N LEU A 5 2.81 -1.42 10.16
CA LEU A 5 3.29 -2.79 10.13
C LEU A 5 3.57 -3.18 8.69
N TYR A 6 4.60 -3.99 8.48
CA TYR A 6 4.95 -4.52 7.17
C TYR A 6 4.91 -6.05 7.24
N HIS A 7 4.05 -6.65 6.43
CA HIS A 7 4.01 -8.11 6.30
C HIS A 7 5.34 -8.63 5.75
N ASP A 8 5.76 -9.82 6.16
CA ASP A 8 7.03 -10.38 5.68
C ASP A 8 7.07 -10.53 4.16
N GLY A 9 5.94 -10.84 3.54
CA GLY A 9 5.84 -10.96 2.10
C GLY A 9 6.12 -9.67 1.36
N ILE A 10 5.61 -8.53 1.86
CA ILE A 10 5.86 -7.24 1.21
C ILE A 10 7.32 -6.82 1.33
N ARG A 11 7.99 -7.19 2.41
CA ARG A 11 9.42 -6.89 2.57
C ARG A 11 10.25 -7.49 1.45
N LYS A 12 9.92 -8.71 1.04
CA LYS A 12 10.57 -9.39 -0.10
C LYS A 12 10.28 -8.69 -1.42
N GLU A 13 9.02 -8.28 -1.61
CA GLU A 13 8.59 -7.57 -2.82
C GLU A 13 9.26 -6.20 -2.93
N ILE A 14 9.37 -5.48 -1.82
CA ILE A 14 10.07 -4.20 -1.76
C ILE A 14 11.55 -4.39 -2.12
N ALA A 15 12.19 -5.43 -1.61
CA ALA A 15 13.59 -5.72 -1.92
C ALA A 15 13.81 -5.96 -3.42
N ILE A 16 12.87 -6.62 -4.09
CA ILE A 16 12.93 -6.83 -5.54
C ILE A 16 12.84 -5.48 -6.28
N LEU A 17 11.89 -4.64 -5.89
CA LEU A 17 11.70 -3.32 -6.52
C LEU A 17 12.86 -2.37 -6.25
N GLU A 18 13.47 -2.46 -5.07
CA GLU A 18 14.58 -1.61 -4.67
C GLU A 18 15.80 -1.80 -5.57
N ARG A 19 16.02 -3.00 -6.10
CA ARG A 19 17.09 -3.27 -7.07
C ARG A 19 16.90 -2.50 -8.36
N ARG A 20 15.66 -2.21 -8.71
CA ARG A 20 15.29 -1.52 -9.95
C ARG A 20 15.02 -0.04 -9.74
N PHE A 21 14.46 0.34 -8.60
CA PHE A 21 14.06 1.70 -8.29
C PHE A 21 14.63 2.13 -6.95
N HIS A 22 15.65 2.97 -6.97
CA HIS A 22 16.33 3.44 -5.76
C HIS A 22 15.45 4.34 -4.88
N GLY A 23 14.40 4.95 -5.46
CA GLY A 23 13.48 5.82 -4.72
C GLY A 23 12.40 5.10 -3.92
N ILE A 24 12.41 3.77 -3.87
CA ILE A 24 11.33 3.00 -3.22
C ILE A 24 11.18 3.33 -1.74
N GLN A 25 12.28 3.48 -1.00
CA GLN A 25 12.22 3.79 0.42
C GLN A 25 11.67 5.20 0.69
N ASP A 26 12.05 6.18 -0.14
CA ASP A 26 11.50 7.53 -0.06
C ASP A 26 10.00 7.53 -0.37
N GLY A 27 9.58 6.73 -1.34
CA GLY A 27 8.17 6.54 -1.66
C GLY A 27 7.38 5.98 -0.49
N LEU A 28 7.94 4.98 0.21
CA LEU A 28 7.30 4.39 1.39
C LEU A 28 7.15 5.40 2.53
N LYS A 29 8.20 6.17 2.81
CA LYS A 29 8.14 7.21 3.84
C LYS A 29 7.10 8.29 3.49
N SER A 30 7.05 8.71 2.25
CA SER A 30 6.07 9.70 1.79
C SER A 30 4.65 9.14 1.93
N PHE A 31 4.45 7.88 1.59
CA PHE A 31 3.14 7.26 1.70
C PHE A 31 2.72 7.08 3.17
N GLU A 32 3.64 6.74 4.06
CA GLU A 32 3.34 6.69 5.50
C GLU A 32 2.85 8.03 6.01
N ARG A 33 3.46 9.15 5.57
CA ARG A 33 3.00 10.49 5.94
C ARG A 33 1.60 10.78 5.44
N LEU A 34 1.28 10.36 4.22
CA LEU A 34 -0.07 10.50 3.69
C LEU A 34 -1.08 9.70 4.53
N CYS A 35 -0.72 8.49 4.91
CA CYS A 35 -1.57 7.65 5.76
C CYS A 35 -1.81 8.27 7.14
N GLU A 36 -0.81 8.92 7.72
CA GLU A 36 -0.95 9.58 9.02
C GLU A 36 -2.00 10.69 8.99
N VAL A 37 -2.18 11.33 7.85
CA VAL A 37 -3.20 12.36 7.66
C VAL A 37 -4.53 11.75 7.25
N GLN A 38 -4.53 10.91 6.23
CA GLN A 38 -5.73 10.30 5.65
C GLN A 38 -6.50 9.45 6.66
N PHE A 39 -5.78 8.64 7.43
CA PHE A 39 -6.36 7.67 8.36
C PHE A 39 -6.15 8.04 9.82
N ASN A 40 -5.92 9.31 10.11
CA ASN A 40 -5.78 9.78 11.48
C ASN A 40 -7.05 9.41 12.26
N PRO A 41 -6.95 8.68 13.39
CA PRO A 41 -8.12 8.18 14.10
C PRO A 41 -8.97 9.27 14.73
N THR A 42 -8.41 10.44 15.00
CA THR A 42 -9.16 11.55 15.62
C THR A 42 -9.59 12.61 14.61
N ARG A 43 -8.76 12.90 13.61
CA ARG A 43 -9.03 13.94 12.61
C ARG A 43 -8.62 13.48 11.22
N PRO A 44 -9.33 12.53 10.62
CA PRO A 44 -9.01 12.12 9.26
C PRO A 44 -9.22 13.27 8.28
N SER A 45 -8.32 13.38 7.31
CA SER A 45 -8.39 14.39 6.27
C SER A 45 -8.00 13.77 4.94
N GLN A 46 -8.80 14.03 3.90
CA GLN A 46 -8.55 13.45 2.59
C GLN A 46 -7.32 14.09 1.93
N VAL A 47 -6.27 13.32 1.72
CA VAL A 47 -5.04 13.73 1.03
C VAL A 47 -4.68 12.81 -0.13
N ILE A 48 -5.26 11.60 -0.17
CA ILE A 48 -5.10 10.67 -1.28
C ILE A 48 -6.32 10.81 -2.18
N ALA A 49 -6.10 11.03 -3.48
CA ALA A 49 -7.19 11.21 -4.43
C ALA A 49 -8.10 9.97 -4.44
N PRO A 50 -9.44 10.14 -4.33
CA PRO A 50 -10.37 9.00 -4.30
C PRO A 50 -10.24 8.09 -5.52
N ALA A 51 -9.92 8.64 -6.68
CA ALA A 51 -9.73 7.86 -7.91
C ALA A 51 -8.52 6.93 -7.85
N LYS A 52 -7.58 7.17 -6.93
CA LYS A 52 -6.35 6.38 -6.77
C LYS A 52 -6.40 5.42 -5.59
N LEU A 53 -7.35 5.60 -4.69
CA LEU A 53 -7.50 4.79 -3.48
C LEU A 53 -8.75 3.93 -3.62
N HIS A 54 -8.57 2.62 -3.82
CA HIS A 54 -9.67 1.69 -4.07
C HIS A 54 -9.89 0.78 -2.88
N ARG A 55 -11.14 0.70 -2.40
CA ARG A 55 -11.51 -0.24 -1.35
C ARG A 55 -11.73 -1.61 -1.98
N ILE A 56 -10.95 -2.60 -1.54
CA ILE A 56 -11.02 -3.97 -2.06
C ILE A 56 -11.97 -4.82 -1.23
N SER A 57 -11.90 -4.69 0.10
CA SER A 57 -12.72 -5.46 1.01
C SER A 57 -12.82 -4.75 2.34
N GLN A 58 -13.87 -5.05 3.11
CA GLN A 58 -14.11 -4.45 4.40
C GLN A 58 -14.88 -5.42 5.29
N ASN A 59 -14.54 -5.44 6.58
CA ASN A 59 -15.33 -6.10 7.60
C ASN A 59 -15.41 -5.22 8.85
N ASN A 60 -15.86 -5.75 9.97
CA ASN A 60 -16.00 -5.00 11.22
C ASN A 60 -14.66 -4.66 11.88
N ILE A 61 -13.56 -5.27 11.41
CA ILE A 61 -12.25 -5.17 12.04
C ILE A 61 -11.32 -4.25 11.24
N TRP A 62 -11.29 -4.44 9.91
CA TRP A 62 -10.33 -3.73 9.05
C TRP A 62 -10.96 -3.39 7.69
N THR A 63 -10.31 -2.44 6.99
CA THR A 63 -10.61 -2.12 5.60
C THR A 63 -9.36 -2.36 4.77
N LEU A 64 -9.49 -3.12 3.68
CA LEU A 64 -8.40 -3.42 2.75
C LEU A 64 -8.46 -2.47 1.56
N TRP A 65 -7.38 -1.76 1.33
CA TRP A 65 -7.25 -0.77 0.26
C TRP A 65 -6.18 -1.16 -0.73
N LYS A 66 -6.34 -0.67 -1.96
CA LYS A 66 -5.32 -0.70 -3.02
C LYS A 66 -5.06 0.72 -3.49
N VAL A 67 -3.80 1.07 -3.71
CA VAL A 67 -3.39 2.42 -4.12
C VAL A 67 -2.31 2.34 -5.19
N GLU A 68 -2.27 3.36 -6.08
CA GLU A 68 -1.11 3.57 -6.92
C GLU A 68 0.05 4.06 -6.06
N PHE A 69 1.16 3.34 -6.13
CA PHE A 69 2.33 3.66 -5.33
C PHE A 69 3.34 4.45 -6.16
N VAL A 70 3.51 5.73 -5.83
CA VAL A 70 4.43 6.61 -6.56
C VAL A 70 5.85 6.36 -6.09
N ILE A 71 6.73 6.05 -7.04
CA ILE A 71 8.17 5.89 -6.78
C ILE A 71 8.88 7.15 -7.29
N PRO A 72 9.47 7.97 -6.39
CA PRO A 72 10.18 9.18 -6.81
C PRO A 72 11.34 8.86 -7.74
N ASN A 73 11.54 9.71 -8.75
CA ASN A 73 12.64 9.61 -9.70
C ASN A 73 12.71 8.31 -10.50
N SER A 74 11.58 7.63 -10.67
CA SER A 74 11.53 6.36 -11.39
C SER A 74 11.37 6.49 -12.90
N ASN A 75 10.97 7.67 -13.38
CA ASN A 75 10.60 7.92 -14.77
C ASN A 75 9.42 7.09 -15.27
N LEU A 76 8.65 6.52 -14.34
CA LEU A 76 7.44 5.77 -14.68
C LEU A 76 6.28 6.72 -14.97
N ARG A 77 5.44 6.33 -15.92
CA ARG A 77 4.16 7.00 -16.16
C ARG A 77 3.15 6.56 -15.10
N PRO A 78 2.09 7.35 -14.83
CA PRO A 78 1.11 6.99 -13.80
C PRO A 78 0.51 5.58 -13.97
N ASN A 79 0.28 5.13 -15.21
CA ASN A 79 -0.25 3.80 -15.47
C ASN A 79 0.78 2.68 -15.26
N GLN A 80 2.05 3.02 -15.04
CA GLN A 80 3.15 2.08 -14.81
C GLN A 80 3.53 1.99 -13.34
N TYR A 81 2.98 2.84 -12.46
CA TYR A 81 3.27 2.75 -11.04
C TYR A 81 2.81 1.41 -10.47
N PRO A 82 3.61 0.79 -9.59
CA PRO A 82 3.14 -0.41 -8.91
C PRO A 82 1.89 -0.11 -8.08
N ARG A 83 1.15 -1.14 -7.77
CA ARG A 83 0.01 -1.05 -6.87
C ARG A 83 0.41 -1.63 -5.53
N MET A 84 -0.06 -1.01 -4.46
CA MET A 84 0.20 -1.48 -3.11
C MET A 84 -1.11 -1.73 -2.40
N TRP A 85 -1.19 -2.85 -1.69
CA TRP A 85 -2.34 -3.24 -0.88
C TRP A 85 -1.99 -3.07 0.59
N PHE A 86 -2.87 -2.42 1.33
CA PHE A 86 -2.69 -2.20 2.75
C PHE A 86 -4.04 -2.25 3.46
N ALA A 87 -4.02 -2.60 4.75
CA ALA A 87 -5.23 -2.66 5.57
C ALA A 87 -5.12 -1.67 6.71
N VAL A 88 -6.25 -1.07 7.05
CA VAL A 88 -6.36 -0.10 8.16
C VAL A 88 -7.30 -0.67 9.22
N LYS A 89 -6.80 -0.70 10.46
CA LYS A 89 -7.58 -1.09 11.63
C LYS A 89 -7.30 -0.09 12.74
N GLY A 90 -8.26 0.79 13.03
CA GLY A 90 -8.08 1.83 14.05
C GLY A 90 -6.87 2.72 13.73
N ASP A 91 -5.87 2.70 14.60
CA ASP A 91 -4.62 3.45 14.45
C ASP A 91 -3.47 2.63 13.87
N ILE A 92 -3.77 1.46 13.29
CA ILE A 92 -2.77 0.59 12.68
C ILE A 92 -2.97 0.54 11.18
N VAL A 93 -1.89 0.73 10.42
CA VAL A 93 -1.84 0.56 8.98
C VAL A 93 -0.84 -0.55 8.67
N ALA A 94 -1.32 -1.63 8.06
CA ALA A 94 -0.49 -2.78 7.70
C ALA A 94 -0.30 -2.83 6.19
N PHE A 95 0.95 -2.71 5.73
CA PHE A 95 1.30 -2.87 4.32
C PHE A 95 1.44 -4.36 4.02
N LEU A 96 0.68 -4.87 3.05
CA LEU A 96 0.50 -6.31 2.84
C LEU A 96 1.24 -6.83 1.61
N CYS A 97 1.10 -6.17 0.49
CA CYS A 97 1.80 -6.56 -0.74
C CYS A 97 1.92 -5.40 -1.70
N ILE A 98 2.90 -5.49 -2.58
CA ILE A 98 3.13 -4.53 -3.65
C ILE A 98 3.45 -5.33 -4.92
N SER A 99 2.90 -4.90 -6.06
CA SER A 99 3.17 -5.59 -7.32
C SER A 99 4.65 -5.37 -7.72
N THR A 100 5.36 -6.46 -7.99
CA THR A 100 6.76 -6.41 -8.41
C THR A 100 6.92 -6.15 -9.89
N HIS A 101 5.82 -6.26 -10.63
CA HIS A 101 5.74 -5.94 -12.06
C HIS A 101 5.04 -4.60 -12.21
N VAL A 102 5.68 -3.67 -12.89
CA VAL A 102 5.09 -2.35 -13.15
C VAL A 102 4.20 -2.35 -14.38
N ASP A 103 4.30 -3.41 -15.22
CA ASP A 103 3.49 -3.60 -16.39
C ASP A 103 2.73 -4.93 -16.28
N ASN A 104 1.49 -4.97 -16.75
CA ASN A 104 0.68 -6.20 -16.89
C ASN A 104 0.56 -7.05 -15.62
N TYR A 105 0.31 -6.42 -14.48
CA TYR A 105 0.08 -7.18 -13.26
C TYR A 105 -1.36 -7.69 -13.18
N ASN A 106 -1.56 -8.85 -12.55
CA ASN A 106 -2.88 -9.44 -12.34
C ASN A 106 -3.44 -8.98 -10.99
N ASN A 107 -4.41 -8.06 -11.03
CA ASN A 107 -5.04 -7.51 -9.84
C ASN A 107 -5.75 -8.57 -8.99
N LYS A 108 -6.39 -9.54 -9.62
CA LYS A 108 -7.15 -10.58 -8.89
C LYS A 108 -6.24 -11.46 -8.04
N GLU A 109 -5.09 -11.84 -8.57
CA GLU A 109 -4.10 -12.61 -7.81
C GLU A 109 -3.59 -11.82 -6.61
N MET A 110 -3.27 -10.54 -6.82
CA MET A 110 -2.79 -9.69 -5.75
C MET A 110 -3.86 -9.44 -4.70
N ASP A 111 -5.12 -9.29 -5.10
CA ASP A 111 -6.23 -9.17 -4.15
C ASP A 111 -6.32 -10.40 -3.23
N ILE A 112 -6.17 -11.59 -3.79
CA ILE A 112 -6.19 -12.85 -3.02
C ILE A 112 -5.01 -12.91 -2.06
N ILE A 113 -3.82 -12.54 -2.52
CA ILE A 113 -2.61 -12.49 -1.69
C ILE A 113 -2.80 -11.51 -0.53
N ALA A 114 -3.32 -10.33 -0.81
CA ALA A 114 -3.56 -9.30 0.20
C ALA A 114 -4.55 -9.79 1.26
N LYS A 115 -5.65 -10.42 0.84
CA LYS A 115 -6.65 -10.96 1.76
C LYS A 115 -6.07 -12.06 2.66
N ALA A 116 -5.22 -12.90 2.11
CA ALA A 116 -4.55 -13.93 2.90
C ALA A 116 -3.59 -13.30 3.93
N ARG A 117 -2.84 -12.29 3.51
CA ARG A 117 -1.85 -11.63 4.37
C ARG A 117 -2.48 -10.79 5.48
N VAL A 118 -3.65 -10.18 5.25
CA VAL A 118 -4.32 -9.42 6.30
C VAL A 118 -4.71 -10.32 7.48
N SER A 119 -5.04 -11.57 7.21
CA SER A 119 -5.36 -12.55 8.26
C SER A 119 -4.14 -12.93 9.11
N ASP A 120 -2.94 -12.77 8.58
CA ASP A 120 -1.70 -13.03 9.34
C ASP A 120 -1.42 -11.92 10.36
N ILE A 121 -1.96 -10.72 10.15
CA ILE A 121 -1.69 -9.55 10.99
C ILE A 121 -2.87 -9.21 11.89
N PHE A 122 -4.05 -9.24 11.36
CA PHE A 122 -5.29 -8.93 12.06
C PHE A 122 -6.17 -10.20 12.23
#